data_304aa4ba66cabc2c742a5785545d3860
#
_entry.id   304aa4ba66cabc2c742a5785545d3860
#
_cell.length_a   1.000
_cell.length_b   1.000
_cell.length_c   1.000
_cell.angle_alpha   90.00
_cell.angle_beta   90.00
_cell.angle_gamma   90.00
#
_symmetry.space_group_name_H-M   'P 1'
#
loop_
_entity.id
_entity.type
_entity.pdbx_description
1 polymer ?
#
loop_
_entity_poly.entity_id
_entity_poly.type
_entity_poly.pdbx_seq_one_letter_code
_entity_poly.pdbx_strand_id
1 'polypeptide(L)'
;MKIFFSLIFLIFSTKTIFAQTYQNIDIPCEVKECKPEWGPTNTRWYKGDGNKKRPAIIWYGGGKGNFTSADSQPINKLIGKFDIIIIASPFELFSDQRTQGLPSYVNDENLIFRMRQATEHYKKLINKPIWLGGISSGGVRVIATISGKDRFSDNYAGLIFSSTYVARNWQGSPQYLYLENDIKYEMNLPILVFQHARDMKSQQQPYLQEWFTKGLAKKNINKTELALLTEGDSGITTGDGGHHWFMSNKEEVARIVEKFIMENTK
;
A
#
# COMPACT_ATOMS: atom_id res chain seq x y z
N MET A 1 53.11 -42.86 20.04
CA MET A 1 52.23 -42.54 18.90
C MET A 1 50.90 -42.02 19.48
N LYS A 2 50.76 -40.75 19.56
CA LYS A 2 49.56 -40.08 20.14
C LYS A 2 48.64 -39.67 18.99
N ILE A 3 47.48 -40.28 18.95
CA ILE A 3 46.44 -39.99 17.94
C ILE A 3 45.60 -38.81 18.50
N PHE A 4 45.68 -37.65 17.85
CA PHE A 4 44.80 -36.50 18.11
C PHE A 4 43.50 -36.70 17.33
N PHE A 5 42.38 -36.87 18.05
CA PHE A 5 41.04 -36.78 17.48
C PHE A 5 40.63 -35.32 17.45
N SER A 6 40.62 -34.71 16.26
CA SER A 6 40.01 -33.41 16.05
C SER A 6 38.51 -33.59 15.87
N LEU A 7 37.74 -33.16 16.86
CA LEU A 7 36.29 -33.11 16.82
C LEU A 7 35.88 -31.83 16.08
N ILE A 8 35.48 -31.95 14.81
CA ILE A 8 34.94 -30.87 14.02
C ILE A 8 33.46 -30.70 14.44
N PHE A 9 33.17 -29.68 15.24
CA PHE A 9 31.79 -29.23 15.49
C PHE A 9 31.26 -28.50 14.25
N LEU A 10 30.50 -29.19 13.43
CA LEU A 10 29.68 -28.55 12.40
C LEU A 10 28.47 -27.86 13.08
N ILE A 11 28.62 -26.57 13.29
CA ILE A 11 27.47 -25.71 13.71
C ILE A 11 26.56 -25.55 12.50
N PHE A 12 25.55 -26.41 12.40
CA PHE A 12 24.42 -26.15 11.50
C PHE A 12 23.64 -24.97 12.03
N SER A 13 23.90 -23.79 11.48
CA SER A 13 23.02 -22.64 11.62
C SER A 13 21.70 -22.95 10.89
N THR A 14 20.78 -23.57 11.59
CA THR A 14 19.41 -23.70 11.12
C THR A 14 18.81 -22.29 11.12
N LYS A 15 18.82 -21.64 9.98
CA LYS A 15 17.94 -20.47 9.75
C LYS A 15 16.51 -21.00 9.86
N THR A 16 15.93 -20.86 11.01
CA THR A 16 14.49 -21.09 11.21
C THR A 16 13.77 -20.09 10.31
N ILE A 17 13.27 -20.54 9.18
CA ILE A 17 12.35 -19.77 8.35
C ILE A 17 11.06 -19.73 9.15
N PHE A 18 10.89 -18.69 9.96
CA PHE A 18 9.59 -18.41 10.56
C PHE A 18 8.63 -18.13 9.41
N ALA A 19 7.75 -19.07 9.13
CA ALA A 19 6.59 -18.79 8.30
C ALA A 19 5.88 -17.57 8.92
N GLN A 20 5.78 -16.48 8.16
CA GLN A 20 5.12 -15.28 8.63
C GLN A 20 3.66 -15.63 8.91
N THR A 21 3.30 -15.73 10.17
CA THR A 21 1.93 -16.03 10.58
C THR A 21 1.08 -14.77 10.45
N TYR A 22 -0.07 -14.90 9.83
CA TYR A 22 -1.08 -13.84 9.77
C TYR A 22 -2.42 -14.34 10.32
N GLN A 23 -3.24 -13.41 10.72
CA GLN A 23 -4.62 -13.66 11.12
C GLN A 23 -5.54 -13.17 10.00
N ASN A 24 -6.37 -14.05 9.47
CA ASN A 24 -7.47 -13.63 8.59
C ASN A 24 -8.59 -13.03 9.45
N ILE A 25 -9.07 -11.88 9.04
CA ILE A 25 -10.21 -11.21 9.67
C ILE A 25 -11.15 -10.79 8.55
N ASP A 26 -12.36 -11.31 8.61
CA ASP A 26 -13.43 -10.95 7.70
C ASP A 26 -14.30 -9.89 8.40
N ILE A 27 -14.35 -8.69 7.83
CA ILE A 27 -15.15 -7.60 8.35
C ILE A 27 -16.52 -7.68 7.70
N PRO A 28 -17.56 -8.06 8.46
CA PRO A 28 -18.90 -8.21 7.90
C PRO A 28 -19.45 -6.87 7.45
N CYS A 29 -20.26 -6.92 6.41
CA CYS A 29 -21.01 -5.80 5.91
C CYS A 29 -22.39 -5.79 6.54
N GLU A 30 -22.55 -5.11 7.66
CA GLU A 30 -23.77 -5.14 8.49
C GLU A 30 -24.71 -3.97 8.22
N VAL A 31 -24.35 -3.05 7.35
CA VAL A 31 -25.12 -1.85 7.10
C VAL A 31 -25.75 -1.85 5.70
N LYS A 32 -26.84 -1.11 5.58
CA LYS A 32 -27.65 -1.03 4.36
C LYS A 32 -26.85 -0.54 3.14
N GLU A 33 -25.81 0.27 3.37
CA GLU A 33 -24.93 0.81 2.36
C GLU A 33 -24.01 -0.25 1.73
N CYS A 34 -23.81 -1.35 2.41
CA CYS A 34 -23.09 -2.48 1.88
C CYS A 34 -23.97 -3.31 0.94
N LYS A 35 -23.43 -3.70 -0.19
CA LYS A 35 -24.07 -4.69 -1.06
C LYS A 35 -23.77 -6.09 -0.51
N PRO A 36 -24.76 -6.80 0.05
CA PRO A 36 -24.55 -8.09 0.71
C PRO A 36 -23.94 -9.14 -0.21
N GLU A 37 -24.24 -9.06 -1.52
CA GLU A 37 -23.70 -9.93 -2.55
C GLU A 37 -22.17 -9.87 -2.70
N TRP A 38 -21.52 -8.83 -2.15
CA TRP A 38 -20.08 -8.70 -2.19
C TRP A 38 -19.37 -9.42 -1.04
N GLY A 39 -20.13 -10.02 -0.12
CA GLY A 39 -19.57 -10.69 1.04
C GLY A 39 -18.81 -9.74 1.98
N PRO A 40 -18.06 -10.26 2.96
CA PRO A 40 -17.28 -9.48 3.90
C PRO A 40 -16.07 -8.83 3.23
N THR A 41 -15.50 -7.81 3.89
CA THR A 41 -14.19 -7.29 3.52
C THR A 41 -13.11 -8.19 4.13
N ASN A 42 -12.41 -8.92 3.29
CA ASN A 42 -11.38 -9.85 3.73
C ASN A 42 -10.08 -9.11 4.04
N THR A 43 -9.48 -9.40 5.16
CA THR A 43 -8.21 -8.78 5.56
C THR A 43 -7.24 -9.80 6.11
N ARG A 44 -5.93 -9.51 6.01
CA ARG A 44 -4.86 -10.25 6.68
C ARG A 44 -4.09 -9.32 7.59
N TRP A 45 -4.02 -9.68 8.85
CA TRP A 45 -3.23 -8.95 9.82
C TRP A 45 -1.95 -9.72 10.17
N TYR A 46 -0.84 -9.18 9.77
CA TYR A 46 0.50 -9.61 10.17
C TYR A 46 0.89 -8.82 11.41
N LYS A 47 1.02 -9.46 12.55
CA LYS A 47 1.41 -8.82 13.80
C LYS A 47 2.88 -8.43 13.76
N GLY A 48 3.19 -7.22 14.20
CA GLY A 48 4.54 -6.73 14.36
C GLY A 48 5.23 -7.29 15.60
N ASP A 49 6.39 -6.74 15.92
CA ASP A 49 7.24 -7.13 17.06
C ASP A 49 6.72 -6.68 18.43
N GLY A 50 5.53 -6.12 18.49
CA GLY A 50 4.93 -5.60 19.72
C GLY A 50 5.46 -4.22 20.16
N ASN A 51 6.38 -3.60 19.41
CA ASN A 51 6.88 -2.28 19.72
C ASN A 51 5.77 -1.23 19.57
N LYS A 52 5.34 -0.65 20.69
CA LYS A 52 4.26 0.35 20.73
C LYS A 52 4.59 1.66 20.02
N LYS A 53 5.89 1.95 19.81
CA LYS A 53 6.34 3.15 19.09
C LYS A 53 6.25 2.99 17.56
N ARG A 54 6.09 1.75 17.06
CA ARG A 54 5.87 1.50 15.63
C ARG A 54 4.39 1.56 15.33
N PRO A 55 3.96 2.40 14.39
CA PRO A 55 2.56 2.47 13.98
C PRO A 55 2.13 1.18 13.26
N ALA A 56 0.85 1.04 13.03
CA ALA A 56 0.31 0.04 12.12
C ALA A 56 0.26 0.60 10.69
N ILE A 57 0.26 -0.29 9.70
CA ILE A 57 0.15 0.07 8.29
C ILE A 57 -1.04 -0.69 7.70
N ILE A 58 -2.04 0.03 7.21
CA ILE A 58 -3.08 -0.52 6.34
C ILE A 58 -2.58 -0.39 4.91
N TRP A 59 -2.62 -1.49 4.16
CA TRP A 59 -2.07 -1.54 2.81
C TRP A 59 -3.05 -2.10 1.80
N TYR A 60 -3.21 -1.39 0.70
CA TYR A 60 -3.97 -1.84 -0.46
C TYR A 60 -3.03 -2.36 -1.55
N GLY A 61 -3.21 -3.62 -1.94
CA GLY A 61 -2.48 -4.23 -3.04
C GLY A 61 -2.82 -3.63 -4.39
N GLY A 62 -1.95 -3.84 -5.36
CA GLY A 62 -2.17 -3.46 -6.76
C GLY A 62 -3.03 -4.46 -7.53
N GLY A 63 -3.27 -4.18 -8.79
CA GLY A 63 -4.02 -5.04 -9.70
C GLY A 63 -5.44 -5.33 -9.21
N LYS A 64 -5.80 -6.60 -9.16
CA LYS A 64 -7.12 -7.04 -8.68
C LYS A 64 -7.33 -6.87 -7.17
N GLY A 65 -6.27 -6.54 -6.43
CA GLY A 65 -6.35 -6.30 -4.98
C GLY A 65 -6.49 -7.56 -4.14
N ASN A 66 -6.14 -8.72 -4.67
CA ASN A 66 -6.10 -9.96 -3.92
C ASN A 66 -4.87 -10.02 -2.99
N PHE A 67 -4.87 -10.95 -2.04
CA PHE A 67 -3.76 -11.12 -1.09
C PHE A 67 -2.45 -11.51 -1.77
N THR A 68 -2.49 -12.28 -2.85
CA THR A 68 -1.30 -12.71 -3.56
C THR A 68 -0.50 -11.53 -4.10
N SER A 69 -1.19 -10.56 -4.72
CA SER A 69 -0.50 -9.35 -5.19
C SER A 69 -0.01 -8.47 -4.04
N ALA A 70 -0.71 -8.46 -2.90
CA ALA A 70 -0.33 -7.71 -1.72
C ALA A 70 0.90 -8.32 -1.02
N ASP A 71 0.93 -9.64 -0.84
CA ASP A 71 2.05 -10.37 -0.21
C ASP A 71 3.36 -10.24 -1.02
N SER A 72 3.27 -10.01 -2.33
CA SER A 72 4.42 -9.82 -3.19
C SER A 72 4.99 -8.40 -3.18
N GLN A 73 4.34 -7.46 -2.51
CA GLN A 73 4.73 -6.06 -2.52
C GLN A 73 5.98 -5.77 -1.68
N PRO A 74 6.65 -4.63 -1.92
CA PRO A 74 7.83 -4.23 -1.15
C PRO A 74 7.57 -4.12 0.35
N ILE A 75 6.33 -3.77 0.72
CA ILE A 75 5.90 -3.61 2.12
C ILE A 75 6.04 -4.90 2.93
N ASN A 76 6.07 -6.07 2.30
CA ASN A 76 6.18 -7.34 3.01
C ASN A 76 7.49 -7.50 3.78
N LYS A 77 8.55 -6.75 3.44
CA LYS A 77 9.81 -6.70 4.20
C LYS A 77 9.70 -5.97 5.54
N LEU A 78 8.59 -5.28 5.78
CA LEU A 78 8.26 -4.66 7.06
C LEU A 78 7.43 -5.60 7.96
N ILE A 79 6.95 -6.73 7.44
CA ILE A 79 6.24 -7.75 8.21
C ILE A 79 7.18 -8.30 9.30
N GLY A 80 6.62 -8.47 10.50
CA GLY A 80 7.39 -8.85 11.68
C GLY A 80 8.00 -7.69 12.45
N LYS A 81 8.08 -6.50 11.84
CA LYS A 81 8.45 -5.25 12.52
C LYS A 81 7.22 -4.41 12.83
N PHE A 82 6.38 -4.18 11.85
CA PHE A 82 5.14 -3.39 11.94
C PHE A 82 3.93 -4.30 11.98
N ASP A 83 2.86 -3.84 12.61
CA ASP A 83 1.53 -4.40 12.37
C ASP A 83 1.11 -4.03 10.94
N ILE A 84 0.98 -4.99 10.06
CA ILE A 84 0.60 -4.77 8.66
C ILE A 84 -0.74 -5.42 8.40
N ILE A 85 -1.70 -4.62 7.99
CA ILE A 85 -3.04 -5.05 7.62
C ILE A 85 -3.17 -4.95 6.11
N ILE A 86 -3.26 -6.07 5.43
CA ILE A 86 -3.52 -6.10 4.00
C ILE A 86 -5.01 -6.28 3.79
N ILE A 87 -5.63 -5.33 3.11
CA ILE A 87 -7.04 -5.40 2.77
C ILE A 87 -7.16 -5.91 1.35
N ALA A 88 -7.74 -7.11 1.22
CA ALA A 88 -8.18 -7.60 -0.06
C ALA A 88 -9.44 -6.82 -0.45
N SER A 89 -9.37 -6.22 -1.60
CA SER A 89 -10.53 -5.55 -2.13
C SER A 89 -11.55 -6.58 -2.60
N PRO A 90 -12.83 -6.38 -2.37
CA PRO A 90 -13.88 -7.15 -3.04
C PRO A 90 -13.90 -6.95 -4.57
N PHE A 91 -12.94 -6.25 -5.11
CA PHE A 91 -12.82 -5.81 -6.51
C PHE A 91 -12.59 -6.89 -7.54
N GLU A 92 -12.36 -8.14 -7.18
CA GLU A 92 -12.45 -9.20 -8.17
C GLU A 92 -13.82 -9.23 -8.84
N LEU A 93 -14.84 -8.79 -8.10
CA LEU A 93 -16.20 -8.65 -8.62
C LEU A 93 -16.37 -7.47 -9.60
N PHE A 94 -15.44 -6.52 -9.61
CA PHE A 94 -15.44 -5.38 -10.53
C PHE A 94 -14.58 -5.58 -11.79
N SER A 95 -14.20 -6.81 -12.10
CA SER A 95 -13.44 -7.08 -13.32
C SER A 95 -14.14 -6.55 -14.57
N ASP A 96 -15.46 -6.56 -14.59
CA ASP A 96 -16.26 -6.04 -15.69
C ASP A 96 -16.35 -4.52 -15.72
N GLN A 97 -16.10 -3.85 -14.59
CA GLN A 97 -16.03 -2.37 -14.51
C GLN A 97 -14.64 -1.82 -14.84
N ARG A 98 -13.66 -2.65 -15.22
CA ARG A 98 -12.38 -2.17 -15.78
C ARG A 98 -12.56 -1.26 -16.98
N THR A 99 -13.73 -1.31 -17.56
CA THR A 99 -14.15 -0.44 -18.64
C THR A 99 -14.59 0.94 -18.19
N GLN A 100 -14.93 1.14 -16.92
CA GLN A 100 -15.30 2.43 -16.38
C GLN A 100 -14.05 3.16 -15.86
N GLY A 101 -13.90 4.43 -16.17
CA GLY A 101 -12.69 5.22 -15.92
C GLY A 101 -12.27 5.31 -14.45
N LEU A 102 -11.05 5.80 -14.17
CA LEU A 102 -10.55 6.08 -12.82
C LEU A 102 -11.56 6.81 -11.92
N PRO A 103 -12.37 7.78 -12.43
CA PRO A 103 -13.39 8.45 -11.64
C PRO A 103 -14.41 7.54 -10.99
N SER A 104 -14.74 6.39 -11.61
CA SER A 104 -15.72 5.46 -11.06
C SER A 104 -15.22 4.74 -9.79
N TYR A 105 -13.92 4.49 -9.68
CA TYR A 105 -13.34 3.89 -8.47
C TYR A 105 -13.32 4.85 -7.29
N VAL A 106 -13.02 6.11 -7.55
CA VAL A 106 -12.93 7.13 -6.50
C VAL A 106 -14.30 7.56 -6.00
N ASN A 107 -15.33 7.37 -6.83
CA ASN A 107 -16.71 7.78 -6.54
C ASN A 107 -17.64 6.59 -6.19
N ASP A 108 -17.13 5.38 -6.08
CA ASP A 108 -17.93 4.24 -5.61
C ASP A 108 -18.13 4.33 -4.10
N GLU A 109 -19.28 4.85 -3.69
CA GLU A 109 -19.62 5.08 -2.29
C GLU A 109 -19.55 3.80 -1.44
N ASN A 110 -19.92 2.67 -2.01
CA ASN A 110 -19.89 1.40 -1.31
C ASN A 110 -18.44 0.94 -1.03
N LEU A 111 -17.56 1.14 -2.01
CA LEU A 111 -16.15 0.87 -1.86
C LEU A 111 -15.52 1.75 -0.79
N ILE A 112 -15.74 3.05 -0.89
CA ILE A 112 -15.26 4.04 0.08
C ILE A 112 -15.75 3.66 1.47
N PHE A 113 -17.02 3.35 1.59
CA PHE A 113 -17.62 2.91 2.85
C PHE A 113 -16.90 1.70 3.45
N ARG A 114 -16.68 0.64 2.68
CA ARG A 114 -16.02 -0.59 3.15
C ARG A 114 -14.58 -0.37 3.58
N MET A 115 -13.84 0.43 2.83
CA MET A 115 -12.45 0.75 3.18
C MET A 115 -12.39 1.57 4.48
N ARG A 116 -13.32 2.50 4.66
CA ARG A 116 -13.45 3.28 5.89
C ARG A 116 -13.88 2.43 7.07
N GLN A 117 -14.84 1.54 6.88
CA GLN A 117 -15.27 0.56 7.89
C GLN A 117 -14.10 -0.32 8.35
N ALA A 118 -13.29 -0.82 7.42
CA ALA A 118 -12.10 -1.60 7.74
C ALA A 118 -11.10 -0.79 8.57
N THR A 119 -10.88 0.48 8.23
CA THR A 119 -10.03 1.37 9.01
C THR A 119 -10.55 1.55 10.44
N GLU A 120 -11.84 1.84 10.60
CA GLU A 120 -12.47 2.00 11.93
C GLU A 120 -12.42 0.71 12.75
N HIS A 121 -12.57 -0.44 12.10
CA HIS A 121 -12.42 -1.74 12.75
C HIS A 121 -11.02 -1.90 13.34
N TYR A 122 -9.98 -1.63 12.55
CA TYR A 122 -8.60 -1.77 13.02
C TYR A 122 -8.17 -0.70 14.01
N LYS A 123 -8.69 0.52 13.91
CA LYS A 123 -8.49 1.55 14.96
C LYS A 123 -8.98 1.09 16.34
N LYS A 124 -10.06 0.33 16.39
CA LYS A 124 -10.58 -0.23 17.65
C LYS A 124 -9.73 -1.39 18.17
N LEU A 125 -9.15 -2.20 17.26
CA LEU A 125 -8.33 -3.35 17.63
C LEU A 125 -6.89 -3.00 17.99
N ILE A 126 -6.33 -1.99 17.32
CA ILE A 126 -4.92 -1.64 17.38
C ILE A 126 -4.80 -0.24 17.98
N ASN A 127 -4.39 -0.16 19.24
CA ASN A 127 -4.17 1.12 19.92
C ASN A 127 -2.80 1.72 19.53
N LYS A 128 -2.64 2.07 18.26
CA LYS A 128 -1.43 2.67 17.67
C LYS A 128 -1.83 3.64 16.56
N PRO A 129 -0.98 4.63 16.22
CA PRO A 129 -1.14 5.40 14.98
C PRO A 129 -1.21 4.48 13.77
N ILE A 130 -2.04 4.80 12.79
CA ILE A 130 -2.23 4.02 11.58
C ILE A 130 -1.76 4.82 10.37
N TRP A 131 -0.90 4.23 9.56
CA TRP A 131 -0.55 4.72 8.23
C TRP A 131 -1.38 4.00 7.19
N LEU A 132 -1.81 4.73 6.16
CA LEU A 132 -2.53 4.16 5.03
C LEU A 132 -1.66 4.17 3.79
N GLY A 133 -1.56 3.05 3.10
CA GLY A 133 -0.75 2.96 1.90
C GLY A 133 -1.30 2.04 0.84
N GLY A 134 -0.73 2.15 -0.36
CA GLY A 134 -1.09 1.28 -1.47
C GLY A 134 -0.19 1.42 -2.67
N ILE A 135 -0.19 0.39 -3.50
CA ILE A 135 0.59 0.33 -4.74
C ILE A 135 -0.32 0.26 -5.96
N SER A 136 0.08 0.92 -7.04
CA SER A 136 -0.63 0.85 -8.32
C SER A 136 -2.11 1.26 -8.17
N SER A 137 -3.07 0.40 -8.52
CA SER A 137 -4.48 0.62 -8.24
C SER A 137 -4.80 0.71 -6.74
N GLY A 138 -3.94 0.16 -5.87
CA GLY A 138 -4.04 0.33 -4.42
C GLY A 138 -3.87 1.79 -3.99
N GLY A 139 -2.98 2.55 -4.66
CA GLY A 139 -2.85 3.98 -4.42
C GLY A 139 -4.13 4.76 -4.76
N VAL A 140 -4.85 4.36 -5.82
CA VAL A 140 -6.18 4.95 -6.13
C VAL A 140 -7.18 4.66 -5.01
N ARG A 141 -7.12 3.48 -4.40
CA ARG A 141 -7.98 3.13 -3.24
C ARG A 141 -7.65 3.96 -2.01
N VAL A 142 -6.38 4.30 -1.81
CA VAL A 142 -6.00 5.28 -0.77
C VAL A 142 -6.70 6.61 -1.00
N ILE A 143 -6.64 7.14 -2.23
CA ILE A 143 -7.34 8.39 -2.58
C ILE A 143 -8.84 8.25 -2.38
N ALA A 144 -9.45 7.15 -2.83
CA ALA A 144 -10.88 6.90 -2.63
C ALA A 144 -11.25 6.89 -1.14
N THR A 145 -10.44 6.26 -0.29
CA THR A 145 -10.68 6.19 1.16
C THR A 145 -10.72 7.59 1.80
N ILE A 146 -9.81 8.49 1.39
CA ILE A 146 -9.69 9.84 1.95
C ILE A 146 -10.49 10.89 1.17
N SER A 147 -11.18 10.51 0.09
CA SER A 147 -11.96 11.44 -0.75
C SER A 147 -13.15 12.07 -0.01
N GLY A 148 -13.73 13.11 -0.61
CA GLY A 148 -14.90 13.79 -0.05
C GLY A 148 -14.58 15.03 0.74
N LYS A 149 -15.49 15.44 1.65
CA LYS A 149 -15.42 16.68 2.44
C LYS A 149 -15.19 16.44 3.94
N ASP A 150 -15.33 15.22 4.38
CA ASP A 150 -15.41 14.81 5.78
C ASP A 150 -14.06 14.63 6.48
N ARG A 151 -12.96 15.03 5.82
CA ARG A 151 -11.58 14.96 6.36
C ARG A 151 -11.18 13.59 6.88
N PHE A 152 -11.62 12.53 6.19
CA PHE A 152 -11.34 11.17 6.65
C PHE A 152 -9.83 10.85 6.76
N SER A 153 -8.98 11.61 6.08
CA SER A 153 -7.51 11.51 6.23
C SER A 153 -7.03 11.74 7.67
N ASP A 154 -7.79 12.50 8.47
CA ASP A 154 -7.41 12.79 9.86
C ASP A 154 -7.43 11.53 10.76
N ASN A 155 -7.96 10.42 10.25
CA ASN A 155 -7.88 9.11 10.89
C ASN A 155 -6.51 8.43 10.78
N TYR A 156 -5.60 8.98 9.98
CA TYR A 156 -4.29 8.40 9.71
C TYR A 156 -3.15 9.26 10.23
N ALA A 157 -2.04 8.62 10.57
CA ALA A 157 -0.80 9.28 10.93
C ALA A 157 0.00 9.72 9.70
N GLY A 158 -0.27 9.16 8.55
CA GLY A 158 0.36 9.51 7.27
C GLY A 158 -0.10 8.63 6.14
N LEU A 159 0.33 8.97 4.92
CA LEU A 159 -0.01 8.25 3.69
C LEU A 159 1.25 7.76 2.96
N ILE A 160 1.12 6.61 2.30
CA ILE A 160 2.19 6.01 1.50
C ILE A 160 1.64 5.61 0.14
N PHE A 161 2.24 6.12 -0.91
CA PHE A 161 1.88 5.81 -2.28
C PHE A 161 3.06 5.15 -3.00
N SER A 162 2.81 4.04 -3.67
CA SER A 162 3.82 3.36 -4.46
C SER A 162 3.32 3.18 -5.89
N SER A 163 4.04 3.72 -6.87
CA SER A 163 3.71 3.57 -8.29
C SER A 163 2.21 3.70 -8.55
N THR A 164 1.61 4.76 -8.04
CA THR A 164 0.17 4.94 -8.08
C THR A 164 -0.33 5.05 -9.52
N TYR A 165 -1.45 4.43 -9.78
CA TYR A 165 -2.13 4.46 -11.07
C TYR A 165 -2.84 5.81 -11.26
N VAL A 166 -2.15 6.80 -11.84
CA VAL A 166 -2.64 8.20 -11.89
C VAL A 166 -3.21 8.62 -13.24
N ALA A 167 -3.01 7.82 -14.29
CA ALA A 167 -3.53 8.11 -15.61
C ALA A 167 -4.00 6.84 -16.32
N ARG A 168 -5.04 6.95 -17.10
CA ARG A 168 -5.57 5.89 -17.94
C ARG A 168 -5.87 6.40 -19.34
N ASN A 169 -5.51 5.62 -20.35
CA ASN A 169 -6.02 5.84 -21.70
C ASN A 169 -7.37 5.13 -21.83
N TRP A 170 -8.41 5.90 -21.96
CA TRP A 170 -9.75 5.42 -22.22
C TRP A 170 -10.18 5.92 -23.58
N GLN A 171 -10.51 5.00 -24.50
CA GLN A 171 -10.92 5.34 -25.88
C GLN A 171 -10.02 6.40 -26.55
N GLY A 172 -8.69 6.30 -26.32
CA GLY A 172 -7.71 7.22 -26.88
C GLY A 172 -7.55 8.57 -26.16
N SER A 173 -8.33 8.82 -25.10
CA SER A 173 -8.20 10.04 -24.30
C SER A 173 -7.58 9.72 -22.94
N PRO A 174 -6.52 10.45 -22.51
CA PRO A 174 -5.94 10.28 -21.19
C PRO A 174 -6.92 10.79 -20.13
N GLN A 175 -7.21 9.94 -19.16
CA GLN A 175 -7.93 10.32 -17.95
C GLN A 175 -6.97 10.33 -16.76
N TYR A 176 -6.96 11.41 -16.02
CA TYR A 176 -6.08 11.61 -14.87
C TYR A 176 -6.87 11.58 -13.57
N LEU A 177 -6.18 11.20 -12.50
CA LEU A 177 -6.69 11.33 -11.14
C LEU A 177 -6.61 12.80 -10.72
N TYR A 178 -7.74 13.48 -10.74
CA TYR A 178 -7.83 14.90 -10.38
C TYR A 178 -8.05 15.06 -8.88
N LEU A 179 -6.97 15.15 -8.11
CA LEU A 179 -7.01 15.26 -6.65
C LEU A 179 -7.84 16.45 -6.15
N GLU A 180 -7.87 17.53 -6.91
CA GLU A 180 -8.68 18.72 -6.59
C GLU A 180 -10.19 18.41 -6.59
N ASN A 181 -10.61 17.45 -7.40
CA ASN A 181 -11.99 17.00 -7.47
C ASN A 181 -12.34 15.94 -6.43
N ASP A 182 -11.37 15.17 -6.01
CA ASP A 182 -11.57 14.03 -5.12
C ASP A 182 -11.40 14.43 -3.65
N ILE A 183 -10.39 15.26 -3.33
CA ILE A 183 -10.10 15.73 -1.97
C ILE A 183 -10.57 17.17 -1.83
N LYS A 184 -11.66 17.37 -1.10
CA LYS A 184 -12.34 18.68 -0.95
C LYS A 184 -11.88 19.48 0.28
N TYR A 185 -10.82 19.05 0.93
CA TYR A 185 -10.25 19.69 2.13
C TYR A 185 -8.74 19.73 2.07
N GLU A 186 -8.15 20.49 2.95
CA GLU A 186 -6.70 20.55 3.12
C GLU A 186 -6.26 19.51 4.16
N MET A 187 -5.31 18.68 3.79
CA MET A 187 -4.72 17.65 4.67
C MET A 187 -3.59 18.23 5.51
N ASN A 188 -3.29 17.58 6.64
CA ASN A 188 -2.16 17.91 7.50
C ASN A 188 -1.49 16.64 8.02
N LEU A 189 -0.91 15.86 7.12
CA LEU A 189 -0.23 14.60 7.48
C LEU A 189 0.96 14.35 6.56
N PRO A 190 2.02 13.66 7.03
CA PRO A 190 3.16 13.33 6.20
C PRO A 190 2.76 12.36 5.08
N ILE A 191 3.24 12.61 3.88
CA ILE A 191 2.95 11.81 2.68
C ILE A 191 4.25 11.38 2.03
N LEU A 192 4.43 10.08 1.82
CA LEU A 192 5.50 9.51 1.02
C LEU A 192 4.95 8.97 -0.29
N VAL A 193 5.48 9.43 -1.39
CA VAL A 193 5.33 8.81 -2.71
C VAL A 193 6.66 8.18 -3.07
N PHE A 194 6.68 6.90 -3.43
CA PHE A 194 7.91 6.28 -3.92
C PHE A 194 7.69 5.55 -5.23
N GLN A 195 8.70 5.61 -6.09
CA GLN A 195 8.65 5.15 -7.46
C GLN A 195 10.03 4.67 -7.90
N HIS A 196 10.07 3.69 -8.77
CA HIS A 196 11.30 3.35 -9.47
C HIS A 196 11.45 4.22 -10.72
N ALA A 197 12.64 4.82 -10.93
CA ALA A 197 12.90 5.71 -12.05
C ALA A 197 12.75 5.04 -13.44
N ARG A 198 12.81 3.70 -13.47
CA ARG A 198 12.66 2.90 -14.70
C ARG A 198 11.27 2.25 -14.82
N ASP A 199 10.29 2.69 -14.05
CA ASP A 199 8.91 2.21 -14.23
C ASP A 199 8.36 2.77 -15.54
N MET A 200 8.23 1.90 -16.53
CA MET A 200 7.78 2.25 -17.87
C MET A 200 6.29 1.95 -18.10
N LYS A 201 5.58 1.54 -17.06
CA LYS A 201 4.14 1.33 -17.18
C LYS A 201 3.45 2.65 -17.49
N SER A 202 2.71 2.71 -18.59
CA SER A 202 2.20 3.95 -19.19
C SER A 202 1.40 4.84 -18.23
N GLN A 203 0.74 4.24 -17.24
CA GLN A 203 -0.10 4.94 -16.26
C GLN A 203 0.65 5.30 -14.97
N GLN A 204 1.92 4.96 -14.87
CA GLN A 204 2.72 5.03 -13.63
C GLN A 204 4.13 5.55 -13.85
N GLN A 205 4.41 6.11 -15.02
CA GLN A 205 5.73 6.63 -15.35
C GLN A 205 6.21 7.67 -14.32
N PRO A 206 7.54 7.83 -14.10
CA PRO A 206 8.08 8.72 -13.09
C PRO A 206 7.56 10.15 -13.14
N TYR A 207 7.41 10.73 -14.35
CA TYR A 207 6.88 12.07 -14.51
C TYR A 207 5.41 12.20 -14.03
N LEU A 208 4.62 11.12 -14.13
CA LEU A 208 3.25 11.09 -13.60
C LEU A 208 3.27 11.04 -12.07
N GLN A 209 4.24 10.37 -11.46
CA GLN A 209 4.39 10.38 -10.01
C GLN A 209 4.86 11.73 -9.49
N GLU A 210 5.70 12.44 -10.23
CA GLU A 210 6.05 13.83 -9.91
C GLU A 210 4.82 14.74 -9.97
N TRP A 211 4.03 14.63 -11.03
CA TRP A 211 2.78 15.38 -11.17
C TRP A 211 1.81 15.06 -10.03
N PHE A 212 1.63 13.79 -9.70
CA PHE A 212 0.78 13.32 -8.60
C PHE A 212 1.27 13.86 -7.25
N THR A 213 2.56 13.79 -6.98
CA THR A 213 3.19 14.33 -5.77
C THR A 213 2.97 15.82 -5.63
N LYS A 214 3.12 16.57 -6.72
CA LYS A 214 2.83 18.03 -6.75
C LYS A 214 1.35 18.31 -6.47
N GLY A 215 0.45 17.48 -7.00
CA GLY A 215 -0.98 17.57 -6.72
C GLY A 215 -1.31 17.31 -5.24
N LEU A 216 -0.71 16.29 -4.64
CA LEU A 216 -0.84 16.01 -3.21
C LEU A 216 -0.29 17.16 -2.35
N ALA A 217 0.88 17.70 -2.71
CA ALA A 217 1.50 18.81 -1.98
C ALA A 217 0.62 20.08 -1.98
N LYS A 218 -0.13 20.34 -3.06
CA LYS A 218 -1.09 21.46 -3.10
C LYS A 218 -2.28 21.26 -2.15
N LYS A 219 -2.59 20.02 -1.78
CA LYS A 219 -3.70 19.65 -0.89
C LYS A 219 -3.24 19.36 0.54
N ASN A 220 -1.96 19.49 0.83
CA ASN A 220 -1.38 19.09 2.09
C ASN A 220 -0.44 20.15 2.64
N ILE A 221 -0.70 20.64 3.84
CA ILE A 221 0.15 21.64 4.52
C ILE A 221 1.35 21.01 5.23
N ASN A 222 1.41 19.70 5.30
CA ASN A 222 2.53 18.96 5.88
C ASN A 222 3.49 18.47 4.79
N LYS A 223 4.54 17.76 5.19
CA LYS A 223 5.55 17.21 4.30
C LYS A 223 4.93 16.25 3.27
N THR A 224 5.22 16.47 2.00
CA THR A 224 4.97 15.55 0.91
C THR A 224 6.28 15.28 0.19
N GLU A 225 6.74 14.04 0.16
CA GLU A 225 8.05 13.64 -0.36
C GLU A 225 7.90 12.62 -1.50
N LEU A 226 8.68 12.81 -2.56
CA LEU A 226 8.87 11.83 -3.62
C LEU A 226 10.24 11.17 -3.49
N ALA A 227 10.28 9.86 -3.30
CA ALA A 227 11.49 9.06 -3.32
C ALA A 227 11.59 8.31 -4.67
N LEU A 228 12.55 8.69 -5.50
CA LEU A 228 12.86 7.99 -6.75
C LEU A 228 13.98 6.99 -6.50
N LEU A 229 13.69 5.71 -6.70
CA LEU A 229 14.64 4.62 -6.64
C LEU A 229 15.30 4.46 -8.01
N THR A 230 16.61 4.41 -8.05
CA THR A 230 17.38 4.29 -9.30
C THR A 230 18.13 2.97 -9.42
N GLU A 231 18.31 2.28 -8.29
CA GLU A 231 19.11 1.06 -8.17
C GLU A 231 18.24 -0.19 -8.15
N GLY A 232 18.86 -1.32 -8.40
CA GLY A 232 18.26 -2.65 -8.39
C GLY A 232 18.19 -3.25 -9.79
N ASP A 233 18.56 -4.51 -9.86
CA ASP A 233 18.40 -5.31 -11.06
C ASP A 233 17.03 -6.01 -11.00
N SER A 234 16.17 -5.73 -11.93
CA SER A 234 14.89 -6.41 -12.02
C SER A 234 15.01 -7.75 -12.75
N GLY A 235 16.05 -7.96 -13.51
CA GLY A 235 16.13 -9.05 -14.48
C GLY A 235 14.97 -9.06 -15.50
N ILE A 236 14.04 -8.10 -15.40
CA ILE A 236 12.83 -7.99 -16.22
C ILE A 236 12.97 -6.75 -17.08
N THR A 237 13.23 -6.95 -18.35
CA THR A 237 13.58 -5.87 -19.29
C THR A 237 12.44 -5.49 -20.23
N THR A 238 11.30 -6.15 -20.18
CA THR A 238 10.23 -6.00 -21.18
C THR A 238 8.85 -5.74 -20.58
N GLY A 239 8.08 -4.89 -21.23
CA GLY A 239 6.67 -4.64 -20.92
C GLY A 239 6.44 -3.99 -19.56
N ASP A 240 5.74 -4.68 -18.69
CA ASP A 240 5.47 -4.25 -17.31
C ASP A 240 6.71 -4.33 -16.39
N GLY A 241 7.89 -4.63 -16.94
CA GLY A 241 9.12 -4.89 -16.21
C GLY A 241 9.48 -3.81 -15.20
N GLY A 242 9.43 -2.54 -15.62
CA GLY A 242 9.72 -1.42 -14.74
C GLY A 242 8.82 -1.34 -13.50
N HIS A 243 7.59 -1.79 -13.60
CA HIS A 243 6.65 -1.83 -12.49
C HIS A 243 7.04 -2.87 -11.41
N HIS A 244 7.81 -3.88 -11.79
CA HIS A 244 8.30 -4.93 -10.90
C HIS A 244 9.70 -4.67 -10.33
N TRP A 245 10.35 -3.55 -10.64
CA TRP A 245 11.68 -3.21 -10.13
C TRP A 245 11.75 -3.16 -8.61
N PHE A 246 10.63 -2.86 -7.95
CA PHE A 246 10.54 -2.97 -6.50
C PHE A 246 10.81 -4.38 -5.98
N MET A 247 10.51 -5.41 -6.79
CA MET A 247 10.66 -6.80 -6.38
C MET A 247 12.12 -7.18 -6.14
N SER A 248 13.06 -6.57 -6.87
CA SER A 248 14.51 -6.78 -6.66
C SER A 248 15.09 -5.83 -5.60
N ASN A 249 14.39 -4.76 -5.24
CA ASN A 249 14.85 -3.72 -4.32
C ASN A 249 14.06 -3.61 -3.01
N LYS A 250 13.43 -4.70 -2.59
CA LYS A 250 12.53 -4.74 -1.43
C LYS A 250 13.17 -4.21 -0.14
N GLU A 251 14.43 -4.51 0.08
CA GLU A 251 15.16 -4.08 1.30
C GLU A 251 15.32 -2.57 1.33
N GLU A 252 15.70 -1.97 0.20
CA GLU A 252 15.89 -0.52 0.09
C GLU A 252 14.56 0.21 0.23
N VAL A 253 13.51 -0.28 -0.44
CA VAL A 253 12.15 0.26 -0.28
C VAL A 253 11.70 0.19 1.17
N ALA A 254 11.86 -0.96 1.83
CA ALA A 254 11.49 -1.12 3.22
C ALA A 254 12.25 -0.14 4.12
N ARG A 255 13.55 0.05 3.89
CA ARG A 255 14.39 1.00 4.61
C ARG A 255 13.89 2.45 4.46
N ILE A 256 13.55 2.86 3.25
CA ILE A 256 13.02 4.20 2.96
C ILE A 256 11.68 4.40 3.67
N VAL A 257 10.77 3.44 3.53
CA VAL A 257 9.43 3.51 4.12
C VAL A 257 9.52 3.49 5.66
N GLU A 258 10.31 2.58 6.24
CA GLU A 258 10.52 2.53 7.69
C GLU A 258 11.08 3.84 8.23
N LYS A 259 12.14 4.37 7.60
CA LYS A 259 12.74 5.64 7.98
C LYS A 259 11.71 6.77 7.96
N PHE A 260 11.00 6.93 6.84
CA PHE A 260 10.01 8.00 6.69
C PHE A 260 8.90 7.90 7.74
N ILE A 261 8.36 6.71 7.97
CA ILE A 261 7.34 6.47 8.99
C ILE A 261 7.85 6.84 10.37
N MET A 262 9.02 6.33 10.76
CA MET A 262 9.55 6.54 12.12
C MET A 262 9.94 7.98 12.39
N GLU A 263 10.39 8.74 11.40
CA GLU A 263 10.71 10.16 11.54
C GLU A 263 9.46 11.06 11.62
N ASN A 264 8.33 10.60 11.08
CA ASN A 264 7.12 11.40 10.93
C ASN A 264 5.91 10.89 11.76
N THR A 265 6.04 9.81 12.52
CA THR A 265 5.01 9.38 13.47
C THR A 265 5.24 10.06 14.83
N LYS A 266 4.23 10.79 15.29
CA LYS A 266 4.24 11.48 16.60
C LYS A 266 3.57 10.58 17.65
#